data_b7004969f7037d17e88a0873db2c4200
#
_entry.id   b7004969f7037d17e88a0873db2c4200
#
_cell.length_a   1.000
_cell.length_b   1.000
_cell.length_c   1.000
_cell.angle_alpha   90.00
_cell.angle_beta   90.00
_cell.angle_gamma   90.00
#
_symmetry.space_group_name_H-M   'P 1'
#
loop_
_entity.id
_entity.type
_entity.pdbx_description
1 polymer ?
#
loop_
_entity_poly.entity_id
_entity_poly.type
_entity_poly.pdbx_seq_one_letter_code
_entity_poly.pdbx_strand_id
1 'polypeptide(L)'
;MRFSVYQVSRKGGREKNEDRMGYCYTRDAGLFALADGMGGHPEGEVASQLALQTLAAMFQRDCKPTLPDPLRFLHEAIVAGHHQLLRYATQKALIDTPRTTIVACLMQGNAAYWAHCGDSRLYMVRGDKLVARTRDHSYSELQQTMSQVVPMGDRFNRNVLFTCLGSPGKPVVDTVGPLLMQAGDRLLLCSDGLWGTVSDSEITDQLSSLPLSDSVPELVEQALRNGGPKCDNVSVLAMEWEGVEGDSTMGIQTTSLGEAVFASTIQASVLGTDVSPDELDDAEIERSIKEINEAIKRSSQHKKG
;
A
#
# COMPACT_ATOMS: atom_id res chain seq x y z
N MET A 1 11.69 -2.66 19.23
CA MET A 1 10.23 -2.50 19.20
C MET A 1 9.55 -3.86 19.18
N ARG A 2 8.33 -3.98 19.75
CA ARG A 2 7.56 -5.23 19.76
C ARG A 2 6.20 -5.00 19.14
N PHE A 3 5.79 -5.92 18.30
CA PHE A 3 4.51 -5.91 17.60
C PHE A 3 4.12 -7.32 17.16
N SER A 4 2.83 -7.57 17.06
CA SER A 4 2.27 -8.76 16.44
C SER A 4 1.71 -8.42 15.06
N VAL A 5 1.85 -9.34 14.10
CA VAL A 5 1.32 -9.16 12.73
C VAL A 5 0.44 -10.33 12.36
N TYR A 6 -0.68 -10.02 11.74
CA TYR A 6 -1.56 -11.00 11.11
C TYR A 6 -1.93 -10.57 9.70
N GLN A 7 -1.84 -11.49 8.74
CA GLN A 7 -2.13 -11.18 7.34
C GLN A 7 -2.91 -12.30 6.68
N VAL A 8 -3.93 -11.93 5.90
CA VAL A 8 -4.76 -12.85 5.12
C VAL A 8 -5.02 -12.24 3.75
N SER A 9 -4.91 -13.05 2.70
CA SER A 9 -5.30 -12.69 1.34
C SER A 9 -6.17 -13.77 0.74
N ARG A 10 -7.25 -13.38 0.09
CA ARG A 10 -8.19 -14.25 -0.61
C ARG A 10 -8.47 -13.71 -2.00
N LYS A 11 -8.55 -14.63 -2.95
CA LYS A 11 -8.83 -14.30 -4.35
C LYS A 11 -10.25 -13.76 -4.58
N GLY A 12 -11.20 -14.11 -3.70
CA GLY A 12 -12.62 -13.81 -3.92
C GLY A 12 -13.16 -14.49 -5.18
N GLY A 13 -14.02 -13.79 -5.88
CA GLY A 13 -14.64 -14.24 -7.14
C GLY A 13 -13.83 -13.96 -8.40
N ARG A 14 -12.65 -13.36 -8.28
CA ARG A 14 -11.78 -13.04 -9.42
C ARG A 14 -11.03 -14.27 -9.94
N GLU A 15 -10.55 -14.23 -11.17
CA GLU A 15 -9.72 -15.31 -11.74
C GLU A 15 -8.32 -15.34 -11.13
N LYS A 16 -7.76 -14.16 -10.87
CA LYS A 16 -6.43 -13.96 -10.27
C LYS A 16 -6.53 -13.19 -8.96
N ASN A 17 -5.51 -13.30 -8.14
CA ASN A 17 -5.28 -12.40 -7.02
C ASN A 17 -4.17 -11.43 -7.41
N GLU A 18 -4.53 -10.18 -7.64
CA GLU A 18 -3.63 -9.11 -8.03
C GLU A 18 -3.12 -8.29 -6.83
N ASP A 19 -3.67 -8.54 -5.64
CA ASP A 19 -3.18 -7.96 -4.39
C ASP A 19 -1.83 -8.54 -3.98
N ARG A 20 -0.96 -7.69 -3.45
CA ARG A 20 0.25 -8.09 -2.75
C ARG A 20 0.37 -7.32 -1.45
N MET A 21 0.89 -7.99 -0.44
CA MET A 21 1.17 -7.37 0.86
C MET A 21 2.36 -8.03 1.52
N GLY A 22 2.93 -7.32 2.49
CA GLY A 22 4.00 -7.86 3.28
C GLY A 22 4.61 -6.81 4.18
N TYR A 23 5.60 -7.24 4.95
CA TYR A 23 6.33 -6.36 5.84
C TYR A 23 7.81 -6.73 5.87
N CYS A 24 8.62 -5.75 6.20
CA CYS A 24 10.03 -5.95 6.50
C CYS A 24 10.40 -5.08 7.72
N TYR A 25 11.38 -5.51 8.47
CA TYR A 25 11.77 -4.81 9.68
C TYR A 25 13.25 -4.94 10.02
N THR A 26 13.73 -3.97 10.75
CA THR A 26 14.99 -3.97 11.48
C THR A 26 14.69 -4.05 12.98
N ARG A 27 15.71 -3.94 13.83
CA ARG A 27 15.52 -3.85 15.29
C ARG A 27 14.63 -2.68 15.71
N ASP A 28 14.79 -1.52 15.05
CA ASP A 28 14.23 -0.24 15.50
C ASP A 28 13.19 0.38 14.58
N ALA A 29 12.97 -0.24 13.41
CA ALA A 29 11.97 0.21 12.44
C ALA A 29 11.27 -0.96 11.74
N GLY A 30 10.02 -0.77 11.31
CA GLY A 30 9.25 -1.74 10.52
C GLY A 30 8.44 -1.04 9.42
N LEU A 31 8.48 -1.61 8.22
CA LEU A 31 7.71 -1.18 7.07
C LEU A 31 6.65 -2.24 6.76
N PHE A 32 5.39 -1.84 6.69
CA PHE A 32 4.23 -2.65 6.35
C PHE A 32 3.61 -2.06 5.10
N ALA A 33 3.29 -2.86 4.11
CA ALA A 33 2.74 -2.34 2.86
C ALA A 33 1.76 -3.31 2.20
N LEU A 34 0.79 -2.74 1.50
CA LEU A 34 -0.20 -3.44 0.69
C LEU A 34 -0.38 -2.68 -0.62
N ALA A 35 -0.46 -3.42 -1.72
CA ALA A 35 -0.68 -2.92 -3.06
C ALA A 35 -1.76 -3.76 -3.73
N ASP A 36 -2.75 -3.11 -4.32
CA ASP A 36 -3.86 -3.70 -5.04
C ASP A 36 -3.65 -3.46 -6.54
N GLY A 37 -3.43 -4.53 -7.28
CA GLY A 37 -3.20 -4.51 -8.73
C GLY A 37 -4.49 -4.25 -9.47
N MET A 38 -4.51 -3.21 -10.31
CA MET A 38 -5.74 -2.77 -10.98
C MET A 38 -6.14 -3.70 -12.12
N GLY A 39 -7.22 -4.45 -11.94
CA GLY A 39 -7.88 -5.19 -13.00
C GLY A 39 -8.31 -4.29 -14.18
N GLY A 40 -8.29 -4.85 -15.40
CA GLY A 40 -8.56 -4.06 -16.62
C GLY A 40 -7.33 -3.40 -17.23
N HIS A 41 -6.19 -3.41 -16.55
CA HIS A 41 -4.86 -3.10 -17.05
C HIS A 41 -4.02 -4.38 -17.16
N PRO A 42 -2.94 -4.41 -17.98
CA PRO A 42 -2.11 -5.59 -18.08
C PRO A 42 -1.36 -5.84 -16.76
N GLU A 43 -1.20 -7.12 -16.40
CA GLU A 43 -0.28 -7.58 -15.36
C GLU A 43 -0.39 -6.85 -14.01
N GLY A 44 -1.63 -6.69 -13.46
CA GLY A 44 -1.87 -6.04 -12.16
C GLY A 44 -1.09 -6.72 -11.02
N GLU A 45 -0.98 -8.06 -11.06
CA GLU A 45 -0.18 -8.83 -10.09
C GLU A 45 1.32 -8.51 -10.14
N VAL A 46 1.82 -8.13 -11.31
CA VAL A 46 3.23 -7.70 -11.48
C VAL A 46 3.39 -6.28 -10.95
N ALA A 47 2.41 -5.41 -11.19
CA ALA A 47 2.44 -4.04 -10.71
C ALA A 47 2.51 -3.98 -9.18
N SER A 48 1.60 -4.68 -8.50
CA SER A 48 1.58 -4.74 -7.03
C SER A 48 2.87 -5.34 -6.46
N GLN A 49 3.41 -6.39 -7.12
CA GLN A 49 4.66 -7.03 -6.71
C GLN A 49 5.86 -6.08 -6.84
N LEU A 50 6.02 -5.41 -7.99
CA LEU A 50 7.13 -4.48 -8.24
C LEU A 50 7.09 -3.29 -7.29
N ALA A 51 5.91 -2.74 -7.00
CA ALA A 51 5.75 -1.65 -6.05
C ALA A 51 6.27 -2.06 -4.66
N LEU A 52 5.84 -3.22 -4.13
CA LEU A 52 6.28 -3.69 -2.82
C LEU A 52 7.77 -4.02 -2.79
N GLN A 53 8.30 -4.65 -3.82
CA GLN A 53 9.73 -4.98 -3.91
C GLN A 53 10.59 -3.73 -3.90
N THR A 54 10.17 -2.68 -4.60
CA THR A 54 10.87 -1.39 -4.62
C THR A 54 10.90 -0.76 -3.22
N LEU A 55 9.76 -0.73 -2.53
CA LEU A 55 9.70 -0.22 -1.16
C LEU A 55 10.62 -1.01 -0.21
N ALA A 56 10.57 -2.34 -0.27
CA ALA A 56 11.38 -3.20 0.59
C ALA A 56 12.89 -3.05 0.32
N ALA A 57 13.28 -2.97 -0.95
CA ALA A 57 14.68 -2.78 -1.34
C ALA A 57 15.23 -1.44 -0.85
N MET A 58 14.46 -0.35 -1.00
CA MET A 58 14.85 0.96 -0.49
C MET A 58 14.92 0.96 1.05
N PHE A 59 13.95 0.32 1.73
CA PHE A 59 13.98 0.20 3.18
C PHE A 59 15.22 -0.55 3.66
N GLN A 60 15.57 -1.69 3.03
CA GLN A 60 16.77 -2.47 3.34
C GLN A 60 18.05 -1.66 3.12
N ARG A 61 18.10 -0.83 2.08
CA ARG A 61 19.24 0.02 1.77
C ARG A 61 19.42 1.14 2.79
N ASP A 62 18.34 1.84 3.15
CA ASP A 62 18.40 3.15 3.78
C ASP A 62 18.17 3.10 5.30
N CYS A 63 17.40 2.11 5.80
CA CYS A 63 17.08 1.97 7.22
C CYS A 63 18.22 1.29 8.01
N LYS A 64 19.14 2.09 8.59
CA LYS A 64 20.34 1.60 9.29
C LYS A 64 20.63 2.42 10.56
N PRO A 65 20.09 2.06 11.71
CA PRO A 65 18.95 1.16 12.02
C PRO A 65 17.60 1.86 11.86
N THR A 66 17.60 3.17 11.64
CA THR A 66 16.43 4.05 11.50
C THR A 66 16.57 4.94 10.27
N LEU A 67 15.45 5.54 9.86
CA LEU A 67 15.40 6.51 8.78
C LEU A 67 15.46 7.93 9.35
N PRO A 68 16.29 8.83 8.79
CA PRO A 68 16.35 10.23 9.25
C PRO A 68 15.04 10.99 9.05
N ASP A 69 14.34 10.71 7.95
CA ASP A 69 13.06 11.34 7.59
C ASP A 69 12.09 10.28 7.05
N PRO A 70 11.25 9.68 7.93
CA PRO A 70 10.29 8.66 7.56
C PRO A 70 9.28 9.07 6.49
N LEU A 71 8.76 10.30 6.54
CA LEU A 71 7.76 10.76 5.58
C LEU A 71 8.35 10.96 4.19
N ARG A 72 9.54 11.56 4.14
CA ARG A 72 10.28 11.72 2.89
C ARG A 72 10.62 10.36 2.28
N PHE A 73 11.09 9.41 3.09
CA PHE A 73 11.38 8.05 2.64
C PHE A 73 10.13 7.39 2.02
N LEU A 74 8.98 7.42 2.69
CA LEU A 74 7.74 6.83 2.19
C LEU A 74 7.32 7.43 0.85
N HIS A 75 7.38 8.76 0.75
CA HIS A 75 7.06 9.47 -0.49
C HIS A 75 8.00 9.07 -1.63
N GLU A 76 9.32 9.13 -1.40
CA GLU A 76 10.33 8.79 -2.42
C GLU A 76 10.24 7.32 -2.84
N ALA A 77 10.00 6.40 -1.91
CA ALA A 77 9.86 4.98 -2.20
C ALA A 77 8.61 4.66 -3.03
N ILE A 78 7.49 5.31 -2.76
CA ILE A 78 6.26 5.17 -3.57
C ILE A 78 6.47 5.74 -4.98
N VAL A 79 7.10 6.91 -5.11
CA VAL A 79 7.44 7.50 -6.41
C VAL A 79 8.42 6.61 -7.18
N ALA A 80 9.41 6.03 -6.51
CA ALA A 80 10.33 5.06 -7.13
C ALA A 80 9.58 3.83 -7.64
N GLY A 81 8.61 3.30 -6.89
CA GLY A 81 7.73 2.21 -7.34
C GLY A 81 6.96 2.57 -8.62
N HIS A 82 6.42 3.79 -8.69
CA HIS A 82 5.77 4.30 -9.90
C HIS A 82 6.73 4.30 -11.11
N HIS A 83 7.94 4.83 -10.94
CA HIS A 83 8.94 4.86 -12.00
C HIS A 83 9.37 3.44 -12.45
N GLN A 84 9.45 2.49 -11.53
CA GLN A 84 9.75 1.10 -11.89
C GLN A 84 8.65 0.47 -12.76
N LEU A 85 7.38 0.80 -12.55
CA LEU A 85 6.28 0.34 -13.40
C LEU A 85 6.37 0.92 -14.81
N LEU A 86 6.68 2.20 -14.95
CA LEU A 86 6.88 2.85 -16.26
C LEU A 86 8.07 2.22 -17.00
N ARG A 87 9.16 1.98 -16.29
CA ARG A 87 10.36 1.29 -16.85
C ARG A 87 10.04 -0.14 -17.29
N TYR A 88 9.34 -0.89 -16.46
CA TYR A 88 8.91 -2.25 -16.79
C TYR A 88 8.06 -2.28 -18.07
N ALA A 89 7.07 -1.40 -18.19
CA ALA A 89 6.24 -1.31 -19.38
C ALA A 89 7.07 -1.01 -20.64
N THR A 90 8.03 -0.08 -20.55
CA THR A 90 8.93 0.26 -21.64
C THR A 90 9.82 -0.93 -22.04
N GLN A 91 10.43 -1.62 -21.08
CA GLN A 91 11.29 -2.78 -21.31
C GLN A 91 10.53 -3.95 -21.94
N LYS A 92 9.27 -4.14 -21.56
CA LYS A 92 8.39 -5.18 -22.10
C LYS A 92 7.64 -4.77 -23.36
N ALA A 93 7.83 -3.54 -23.83
CA ALA A 93 7.09 -2.95 -24.97
C ALA A 93 5.57 -3.09 -24.83
N LEU A 94 5.05 -2.91 -23.60
CA LEU A 94 3.61 -2.96 -23.33
C LEU A 94 2.93 -1.72 -23.91
N ILE A 95 1.71 -1.90 -24.42
CA ILE A 95 0.89 -0.79 -24.96
C ILE A 95 0.37 0.09 -23.84
N ASP A 96 0.03 -0.51 -22.69
CA ASP A 96 -0.41 0.20 -21.47
C ASP A 96 0.44 -0.26 -20.28
N THR A 97 0.63 0.64 -19.31
CA THR A 97 1.45 0.36 -18.13
C THR A 97 0.63 -0.40 -17.09
N PRO A 98 1.19 -1.47 -16.49
CA PRO A 98 0.59 -2.10 -15.33
C PRO A 98 0.37 -1.10 -14.20
N ARG A 99 -0.77 -1.20 -13.52
CA ARG A 99 -1.18 -0.24 -12.49
C ARG A 99 -1.49 -0.90 -11.18
N THR A 100 -1.24 -0.16 -10.10
CA THR A 100 -1.54 -0.62 -8.74
C THR A 100 -1.79 0.57 -7.82
N THR A 101 -2.57 0.36 -6.79
CA THR A 101 -2.60 1.22 -5.62
C THR A 101 -1.40 0.90 -4.72
N ILE A 102 -1.19 1.70 -3.70
CA ILE A 102 -0.24 1.40 -2.61
C ILE A 102 -0.69 2.09 -1.33
N VAL A 103 -0.60 1.38 -0.22
CA VAL A 103 -0.63 1.94 1.13
C VAL A 103 0.53 1.36 1.91
N ALA A 104 1.30 2.21 2.56
CA ALA A 104 2.49 1.81 3.32
C ALA A 104 2.53 2.51 4.66
N CYS A 105 2.88 1.77 5.71
CA CYS A 105 3.08 2.27 7.06
C CYS A 105 4.50 1.97 7.53
N LEU A 106 5.17 2.98 8.04
CA LEU A 106 6.47 2.87 8.69
C LEU A 106 6.29 3.09 10.19
N MET A 107 6.76 2.13 10.97
CA MET A 107 6.90 2.23 12.42
C MET A 107 8.35 2.48 12.77
N GLN A 108 8.62 3.51 13.56
CA GLN A 108 9.97 3.80 14.05
C GLN A 108 9.92 4.38 15.47
N GLY A 109 10.66 3.76 16.39
CA GLY A 109 10.51 4.08 17.80
C GLY A 109 9.10 3.78 18.29
N ASN A 110 8.39 4.80 18.81
CA ASN A 110 6.99 4.71 19.21
C ASN A 110 6.05 5.53 18.30
N ALA A 111 6.45 5.78 17.07
CA ALA A 111 5.66 6.58 16.12
C ALA A 111 5.36 5.81 14.85
N ALA A 112 4.14 6.01 14.32
CA ALA A 112 3.68 5.54 13.03
C ALA A 112 3.69 6.69 12.02
N TYR A 113 4.08 6.37 10.81
CA TYR A 113 4.05 7.23 9.64
C TYR A 113 3.44 6.43 8.50
N TRP A 114 2.60 7.01 7.68
CA TRP A 114 2.10 6.30 6.51
C TRP A 114 1.98 7.18 5.29
N ALA A 115 1.94 6.53 4.14
CA ALA A 115 1.70 7.15 2.86
C ALA A 115 0.84 6.24 2.00
N HIS A 116 0.06 6.83 1.08
CA HIS A 116 -0.73 6.06 0.13
C HIS A 116 -0.91 6.76 -1.21
N CYS A 117 -1.23 5.98 -2.23
CA CYS A 117 -1.65 6.41 -3.56
C CYS A 117 -2.70 5.42 -4.07
N GLY A 118 -3.94 5.89 -4.27
CA GLY A 118 -5.09 5.06 -4.62
C GLY A 118 -6.11 4.98 -3.50
N ASP A 119 -6.83 3.86 -3.41
CA ASP A 119 -7.94 3.63 -2.48
C ASP A 119 -7.75 2.41 -1.57
N SER A 120 -6.59 1.78 -1.59
CA SER A 120 -6.19 0.89 -0.50
C SER A 120 -6.05 1.69 0.79
N ARG A 121 -6.62 1.17 1.87
CA ARG A 121 -6.78 1.94 3.11
C ARG A 121 -5.88 1.47 4.24
N LEU A 122 -5.51 2.42 5.08
CA LEU A 122 -4.98 2.18 6.42
C LEU A 122 -5.97 2.70 7.46
N TYR A 123 -6.24 1.87 8.46
CA TYR A 123 -7.02 2.20 9.66
C TYR A 123 -6.11 2.14 10.88
N MET A 124 -6.26 3.12 11.78
CA MET A 124 -5.65 3.11 13.12
C MET A 124 -6.74 3.09 14.16
N VAL A 125 -6.77 2.04 14.96
CA VAL A 125 -7.75 1.81 16.03
C VAL A 125 -7.05 1.82 17.38
N ARG A 126 -7.62 2.58 18.32
CA ARG A 126 -7.18 2.67 19.72
C ARG A 126 -8.35 2.41 20.65
N GLY A 127 -8.27 1.32 21.42
CA GLY A 127 -9.41 0.85 22.18
C GLY A 127 -10.59 0.58 21.25
N ASP A 128 -11.71 1.25 21.47
CA ASP A 128 -12.95 1.14 20.70
C ASP A 128 -13.12 2.24 19.63
N LYS A 129 -12.05 3.00 19.34
CA LYS A 129 -12.16 4.19 18.47
C LYS A 129 -11.29 4.10 17.23
N LEU A 130 -11.87 4.45 16.10
CA LEU A 130 -11.13 4.78 14.90
C LEU A 130 -10.42 6.13 15.10
N VAL A 131 -9.08 6.08 15.23
CA VAL A 131 -8.24 7.28 15.45
C VAL A 131 -7.94 7.98 14.14
N ALA A 132 -7.63 7.21 13.10
CA ALA A 132 -7.30 7.74 11.78
C ALA A 132 -7.60 6.70 10.70
N ARG A 133 -7.88 7.19 9.50
CA ARG A 133 -8.03 6.42 8.27
C ARG A 133 -7.49 7.23 7.09
N THR A 134 -6.90 6.57 6.09
CA THR A 134 -6.56 7.20 4.81
C THR A 134 -7.83 7.63 4.06
N ARG A 135 -7.72 8.64 3.21
CA ARG A 135 -8.79 9.08 2.31
C ARG A 135 -8.51 8.58 0.91
N ASP A 136 -9.51 8.00 0.26
CA ASP A 136 -9.37 7.42 -1.06
C ASP A 136 -9.05 8.48 -2.12
N HIS A 137 -8.13 8.18 -3.01
CA HIS A 137 -7.88 8.99 -4.19
C HIS A 137 -8.89 8.67 -5.31
N SER A 138 -10.18 8.66 -4.97
CA SER A 138 -11.28 8.40 -5.89
C SER A 138 -12.12 9.67 -6.14
N TYR A 139 -12.72 9.76 -7.33
CA TYR A 139 -13.62 10.87 -7.63
C TYR A 139 -14.86 10.90 -6.74
N SER A 140 -15.29 9.72 -6.24
CA SER A 140 -16.43 9.64 -5.30
C SER A 140 -16.10 10.24 -3.94
N GLU A 141 -14.91 9.98 -3.38
CA GLU A 141 -14.46 10.58 -2.13
C GLU A 141 -14.27 12.09 -2.27
N LEU A 142 -13.72 12.54 -3.40
CA LEU A 142 -13.57 13.96 -3.71
C LEU A 142 -14.95 14.64 -3.80
N GLN A 143 -15.93 14.00 -4.45
CA GLN A 143 -17.30 14.51 -4.54
C GLN A 143 -17.97 14.59 -3.15
N GLN A 144 -17.82 13.57 -2.30
CA GLN A 144 -18.36 13.59 -0.94
C GLN A 144 -17.81 14.77 -0.14
N THR A 145 -16.52 15.03 -0.22
CA THR A 145 -15.86 16.16 0.44
C THR A 145 -16.38 17.49 -0.09
N MET A 146 -16.56 17.62 -1.41
CA MET A 146 -17.06 18.85 -2.04
C MET A 146 -18.56 19.03 -1.86
N SER A 147 -19.37 17.98 -1.83
CA SER A 147 -20.83 18.06 -1.69
C SER A 147 -21.28 18.54 -0.29
N GLN A 148 -20.38 18.49 0.69
CA GLN A 148 -20.60 19.18 1.98
C GLN A 148 -20.62 20.71 1.83
N VAL A 149 -20.10 21.25 0.73
CA VAL A 149 -19.97 22.69 0.47
C VAL A 149 -20.87 23.14 -0.70
N VAL A 150 -21.05 22.28 -1.72
CA VAL A 150 -21.82 22.57 -2.94
C VAL A 150 -22.64 21.34 -3.34
N PRO A 151 -23.99 21.47 -3.55
CA PRO A 151 -24.79 20.38 -4.08
C PRO A 151 -24.30 20.00 -5.47
N MET A 152 -23.78 18.80 -5.64
CA MET A 152 -23.34 18.27 -6.92
C MET A 152 -24.31 17.20 -7.44
N GLY A 153 -24.44 17.12 -8.77
CA GLY A 153 -25.30 16.17 -9.50
C GLY A 153 -24.90 14.70 -9.35
N ASP A 154 -25.00 13.92 -10.44
CA ASP A 154 -24.85 12.47 -10.44
C ASP A 154 -23.59 11.95 -9.68
N ARG A 155 -23.76 10.84 -8.98
CA ARG A 155 -22.68 10.20 -8.21
C ARG A 155 -21.66 9.58 -9.17
N PHE A 156 -20.39 9.91 -8.97
CA PHE A 156 -19.30 9.21 -9.66
C PHE A 156 -19.19 7.75 -9.21
N ASN A 157 -18.72 6.90 -10.12
CA ASN A 157 -18.39 5.52 -9.76
C ASN A 157 -17.22 5.53 -8.76
N ARG A 158 -17.40 4.84 -7.62
CA ARG A 158 -16.39 4.77 -6.55
C ARG A 158 -15.08 4.16 -6.99
N ASN A 159 -15.10 3.32 -8.03
CA ASN A 159 -13.92 2.61 -8.53
C ASN A 159 -13.07 3.46 -9.50
N VAL A 160 -13.43 4.73 -9.75
CA VAL A 160 -12.65 5.61 -10.63
C VAL A 160 -11.68 6.42 -9.79
N LEU A 161 -10.42 6.01 -9.85
CA LEU A 161 -9.32 6.69 -9.18
C LEU A 161 -8.80 7.85 -10.03
N PHE A 162 -8.42 8.95 -9.39
CA PHE A 162 -7.74 10.06 -10.08
C PHE A 162 -6.20 9.93 -10.05
N THR A 163 -5.67 9.01 -9.26
CA THR A 163 -4.23 8.69 -9.19
C THR A 163 -4.00 7.25 -8.74
N CYS A 164 -2.99 6.61 -9.33
CA CYS A 164 -2.44 5.30 -8.97
C CYS A 164 -1.01 5.19 -9.50
N LEU A 165 -0.26 4.20 -9.03
CA LEU A 165 1.06 3.91 -9.58
C LEU A 165 0.95 3.31 -10.99
N GLY A 166 1.89 3.64 -11.88
CA GLY A 166 1.87 3.22 -13.28
C GLY A 166 1.00 4.10 -14.18
N SER A 167 0.26 5.09 -13.65
CA SER A 167 -0.47 6.06 -14.47
C SER A 167 0.50 6.95 -15.28
N PRO A 168 0.07 7.55 -16.41
CA PRO A 168 0.96 8.41 -17.22
C PRO A 168 1.40 9.69 -16.52
N GLY A 169 0.66 10.14 -15.49
CA GLY A 169 0.95 11.36 -14.74
C GLY A 169 1.73 11.07 -13.47
N LYS A 170 2.33 12.11 -12.88
CA LYS A 170 2.98 12.00 -11.57
C LYS A 170 1.95 11.57 -10.52
N PRO A 171 2.24 10.54 -9.70
CA PRO A 171 1.31 10.08 -8.68
C PRO A 171 1.13 11.14 -7.59
N VAL A 172 -0.09 11.27 -7.10
CA VAL A 172 -0.39 12.02 -5.87
C VAL A 172 -0.15 11.07 -4.71
N VAL A 173 0.72 11.45 -3.79
CA VAL A 173 1.06 10.65 -2.62
C VAL A 173 0.74 11.46 -1.37
N ASP A 174 -0.25 11.00 -0.62
CA ASP A 174 -0.60 11.58 0.67
C ASP A 174 0.26 10.95 1.76
N THR A 175 0.75 11.77 2.67
CA THR A 175 1.60 11.35 3.79
C THR A 175 1.05 11.87 5.12
N VAL A 176 1.10 11.04 6.16
CA VAL A 176 0.64 11.39 7.51
C VAL A 176 1.65 10.88 8.55
N GLY A 177 1.88 11.67 9.58
CA GLY A 177 2.74 11.31 10.72
C GLY A 177 3.61 12.49 11.19
N PRO A 178 4.30 12.33 12.33
CA PRO A 178 4.25 11.19 13.24
C PRO A 178 2.95 11.10 14.03
N LEU A 179 2.42 9.89 14.20
CA LEU A 179 1.39 9.61 15.19
C LEU A 179 1.98 8.72 16.30
N LEU A 180 1.91 9.21 17.53
CA LEU A 180 2.43 8.47 18.68
C LEU A 180 1.56 7.25 18.96
N MET A 181 2.19 6.09 19.03
CA MET A 181 1.57 4.81 19.31
C MET A 181 1.52 4.52 20.81
N GLN A 182 0.46 3.89 21.24
CA GLN A 182 0.25 3.36 22.58
C GLN A 182 0.14 1.85 22.51
N ALA A 183 0.59 1.16 23.56
CA ALA A 183 0.43 -0.30 23.62
C ALA A 183 -1.04 -0.69 23.46
N GLY A 184 -1.30 -1.66 22.60
CA GLY A 184 -2.64 -2.09 22.20
C GLY A 184 -3.24 -1.32 21.00
N ASP A 185 -2.56 -0.31 20.46
CA ASP A 185 -2.97 0.30 19.19
C ASP A 185 -2.87 -0.72 18.06
N ARG A 186 -3.86 -0.70 17.18
CA ARG A 186 -3.94 -1.59 16.02
C ARG A 186 -3.95 -0.79 14.73
N LEU A 187 -3.12 -1.23 13.80
CA LEU A 187 -3.10 -0.74 12.41
C LEU A 187 -3.59 -1.84 11.50
N LEU A 188 -4.45 -1.51 10.53
CA LEU A 188 -4.92 -2.43 9.52
C LEU A 188 -4.75 -1.78 8.15
N LEU A 189 -4.05 -2.46 7.24
CA LEU A 189 -3.95 -2.11 5.83
C LEU A 189 -4.82 -3.09 5.05
N CYS A 190 -5.61 -2.60 4.08
CA CYS A 190 -6.47 -3.47 3.27
C CYS A 190 -6.69 -2.95 1.85
N SER A 191 -7.01 -3.88 0.93
CA SER A 191 -7.54 -3.57 -0.40
C SER A 191 -9.02 -3.21 -0.35
N ASP A 192 -9.55 -2.74 -1.48
CA ASP A 192 -10.95 -2.31 -1.62
C ASP A 192 -11.97 -3.45 -1.44
N GLY A 193 -11.56 -4.70 -1.67
CA GLY A 193 -12.39 -5.87 -1.43
C GLY A 193 -12.86 -6.01 0.03
N LEU A 194 -12.09 -5.50 1.00
CA LEU A 194 -12.56 -5.44 2.38
C LEU A 194 -13.53 -4.27 2.60
N TRP A 195 -13.04 -3.04 2.48
CA TRP A 195 -13.81 -1.85 2.86
C TRP A 195 -14.99 -1.55 1.92
N GLY A 196 -14.95 -2.12 0.72
CA GLY A 196 -16.06 -2.03 -0.23
C GLY A 196 -17.28 -2.84 0.19
N THR A 197 -17.13 -3.78 1.11
CA THR A 197 -18.16 -4.73 1.55
C THR A 197 -18.38 -4.77 3.04
N VAL A 198 -17.44 -4.25 3.84
CA VAL A 198 -17.50 -4.14 5.30
C VAL A 198 -17.32 -2.66 5.67
N SER A 199 -18.18 -2.13 6.51
CA SER A 199 -18.16 -0.72 6.91
C SER A 199 -17.01 -0.39 7.87
N ASP A 200 -16.60 0.89 7.92
CA ASP A 200 -15.57 1.36 8.85
C ASP A 200 -15.91 1.07 10.31
N SER A 201 -17.20 1.11 10.68
CA SER A 201 -17.66 0.76 12.03
C SER A 201 -17.47 -0.72 12.32
N GLU A 202 -17.89 -1.61 11.42
CA GLU A 202 -17.71 -3.06 11.58
C GLU A 202 -16.22 -3.45 11.66
N ILE A 203 -15.37 -2.83 10.84
CA ILE A 203 -13.91 -3.03 10.91
C ILE A 203 -13.38 -2.59 12.27
N THR A 204 -13.79 -1.43 12.76
CA THR A 204 -13.37 -0.89 14.06
C THR A 204 -13.83 -1.78 15.20
N ASP A 205 -15.10 -2.20 15.21
CA ASP A 205 -15.70 -3.04 16.26
C ASP A 205 -15.00 -4.41 16.34
N GLN A 206 -14.72 -5.03 15.20
CA GLN A 206 -14.00 -6.29 15.15
C GLN A 206 -12.56 -6.18 15.65
N LEU A 207 -11.84 -5.13 15.19
CA LEU A 207 -10.48 -4.87 15.67
C LEU A 207 -10.42 -4.51 17.15
N SER A 208 -11.50 -3.98 17.72
CA SER A 208 -11.56 -3.61 19.15
C SER A 208 -11.89 -4.79 20.06
N SER A 209 -12.73 -5.71 19.58
CA SER A 209 -13.37 -6.73 20.41
C SER A 209 -12.60 -8.05 20.46
N LEU A 210 -11.82 -8.38 19.43
CA LEU A 210 -11.16 -9.67 19.25
C LEU A 210 -9.65 -9.52 19.05
N PRO A 211 -8.85 -10.54 19.42
CA PRO A 211 -7.45 -10.60 19.01
C PRO A 211 -7.31 -10.57 17.48
N LEU A 212 -6.17 -10.10 16.96
CA LEU A 212 -5.92 -10.05 15.50
C LEU A 212 -6.02 -11.41 14.83
N SER A 213 -5.63 -12.49 15.55
CA SER A 213 -5.76 -13.88 15.06
C SER A 213 -7.18 -14.30 14.72
N ASP A 214 -8.17 -13.68 15.35
CA ASP A 214 -9.59 -14.00 15.18
C ASP A 214 -10.29 -12.91 14.34
N SER A 215 -10.00 -11.65 14.60
CA SER A 215 -10.65 -10.52 13.91
C SER A 215 -10.29 -10.45 12.42
N VAL A 216 -9.02 -10.68 12.06
CA VAL A 216 -8.59 -10.56 10.65
C VAL A 216 -9.19 -11.64 9.76
N PRO A 217 -9.17 -12.94 10.12
CA PRO A 217 -9.89 -13.95 9.35
C PRO A 217 -11.39 -13.68 9.25
N GLU A 218 -12.03 -13.29 10.36
CA GLU A 218 -13.49 -13.02 10.35
C GLU A 218 -13.86 -11.84 9.46
N LEU A 219 -13.08 -10.74 9.47
CA LEU A 219 -13.25 -9.61 8.56
C LEU A 219 -13.18 -10.05 7.09
N VAL A 220 -12.19 -10.88 6.75
CA VAL A 220 -12.02 -11.38 5.38
C VAL A 220 -13.18 -12.30 4.98
N GLU A 221 -13.58 -13.22 5.85
CA GLU A 221 -14.73 -14.11 5.57
C GLU A 221 -16.06 -13.32 5.50
N GLN A 222 -16.23 -12.27 6.31
CA GLN A 222 -17.38 -11.37 6.21
C GLN A 222 -17.38 -10.63 4.87
N ALA A 223 -16.23 -10.12 4.42
CA ALA A 223 -16.11 -9.47 3.12
C ALA A 223 -16.48 -10.41 1.98
N LEU A 224 -15.98 -11.64 2.00
CA LEU A 224 -16.30 -12.66 1.00
C LEU A 224 -17.81 -13.01 0.98
N ARG A 225 -18.43 -13.15 2.15
CA ARG A 225 -19.89 -13.38 2.25
C ARG A 225 -20.69 -12.21 1.69
N ASN A 226 -20.33 -10.97 2.04
CA ASN A 226 -21.02 -9.77 1.61
C ASN A 226 -20.85 -9.51 0.10
N GLY A 227 -19.64 -9.74 -0.45
CA GLY A 227 -19.33 -9.55 -1.87
C GLY A 227 -19.87 -10.68 -2.75
N GLY A 228 -20.05 -11.87 -2.19
CA GLY A 228 -20.58 -13.04 -2.89
C GLY A 228 -19.72 -13.50 -4.07
N PRO A 229 -20.32 -14.09 -5.13
CA PRO A 229 -19.57 -14.65 -6.26
C PRO A 229 -18.77 -13.63 -7.09
N LYS A 230 -19.04 -12.35 -6.92
CA LYS A 230 -18.34 -11.24 -7.61
C LYS A 230 -17.42 -10.46 -6.68
N CYS A 231 -17.15 -10.97 -5.48
CA CYS A 231 -16.25 -10.34 -4.52
C CYS A 231 -14.88 -10.12 -5.15
N ASP A 232 -14.29 -8.96 -4.88
CA ASP A 232 -12.93 -8.67 -5.32
C ASP A 232 -11.88 -9.47 -4.55
N ASN A 233 -10.62 -9.30 -4.90
CA ASN A 233 -9.51 -9.75 -4.08
C ASN A 233 -9.63 -9.08 -2.69
N VAL A 234 -9.50 -9.83 -1.62
CA VAL A 234 -9.61 -9.34 -0.25
C VAL A 234 -8.29 -9.59 0.45
N SER A 235 -7.56 -8.54 0.71
CA SER A 235 -6.26 -8.62 1.39
C SER A 235 -6.23 -7.69 2.60
N VAL A 236 -5.75 -8.24 3.70
CA VAL A 236 -5.65 -7.56 5.00
C VAL A 236 -4.30 -7.87 5.63
N LEU A 237 -3.60 -6.82 6.03
CA LEU A 237 -2.42 -6.90 6.88
C LEU A 237 -2.68 -6.05 8.12
N ALA A 238 -2.75 -6.69 9.28
CA ALA A 238 -2.97 -6.01 10.55
C ALA A 238 -1.77 -6.17 11.48
N MET A 239 -1.52 -5.13 12.30
CA MET A 239 -0.46 -5.09 13.27
C MET A 239 -1.00 -4.54 14.59
N GLU A 240 -0.61 -5.16 15.71
CA GLU A 240 -0.83 -4.65 17.07
C GLU A 240 0.50 -4.19 17.66
N TRP A 241 0.52 -2.96 18.16
CA TRP A 241 1.67 -2.37 18.80
C TRP A 241 1.75 -2.79 20.28
N GLU A 242 2.84 -3.45 20.66
CA GLU A 242 3.06 -3.95 22.03
C GLU A 242 3.99 -3.05 22.86
N GLY A 243 4.69 -2.12 22.21
CA GLY A 243 5.61 -1.18 22.90
C GLY A 243 7.07 -1.28 22.48
N VAL A 244 7.91 -0.52 23.15
CA VAL A 244 9.38 -0.52 22.98
C VAL A 244 10.01 -1.37 24.08
N GLU A 245 11.09 -2.09 23.78
CA GLU A 245 11.85 -2.85 24.80
C GLU A 245 12.32 -1.92 25.92
N GLY A 246 11.85 -2.18 27.13
CA GLY A 246 12.18 -1.39 28.34
C GLY A 246 11.09 -1.41 29.41
N ASP A 247 9.85 -1.73 29.05
CA ASP A 247 8.69 -1.51 29.93
C ASP A 247 7.94 -2.78 30.40
N SER A 248 8.49 -4.00 30.25
CA SER A 248 7.78 -5.18 30.77
C SER A 248 8.65 -6.36 31.15
N THR A 249 8.52 -6.73 32.40
CA THR A 249 8.74 -8.06 32.97
C THR A 249 7.63 -9.00 32.49
N MET A 250 7.97 -9.95 31.67
CA MET A 250 7.25 -11.08 31.08
C MET A 250 6.90 -10.91 29.60
N GLY A 251 7.67 -11.55 28.76
CA GLY A 251 7.39 -11.67 27.34
C GLY A 251 8.11 -12.85 26.73
N ILE A 252 7.45 -13.52 25.82
CA ILE A 252 8.03 -14.55 24.95
C ILE A 252 9.26 -13.94 24.26
N GLN A 253 10.44 -14.55 24.48
CA GLN A 253 11.67 -14.09 23.84
C GLN A 253 11.60 -14.30 22.32
N THR A 254 11.45 -13.24 21.59
CA THR A 254 11.91 -13.21 20.20
C THR A 254 13.43 -13.32 20.25
N THR A 255 14.01 -14.29 19.55
CA THR A 255 15.46 -14.44 19.41
C THR A 255 16.06 -13.07 19.08
N SER A 256 17.00 -12.59 19.90
CA SER A 256 17.64 -11.29 19.69
C SER A 256 18.30 -11.27 18.32
N LEU A 257 17.70 -10.56 17.40
CA LEU A 257 18.31 -10.27 16.11
C LEU A 257 19.53 -9.36 16.36
N GLY A 258 20.69 -9.73 15.86
CA GLY A 258 21.90 -8.90 15.93
C GLY A 258 21.67 -7.55 15.25
N GLU A 259 22.46 -6.53 15.56
CA GLU A 259 22.31 -5.14 15.09
C GLU A 259 22.21 -4.95 13.56
N ALA A 260 22.50 -5.98 12.76
CA ALA A 260 22.54 -5.97 11.29
C ALA A 260 21.45 -6.82 10.63
N VAL A 261 20.42 -7.31 11.34
CA VAL A 261 19.46 -8.24 10.76
C VAL A 261 18.25 -7.51 10.20
N PHE A 262 18.09 -7.62 8.88
CA PHE A 262 16.89 -7.30 8.12
C PHE A 262 16.06 -8.57 7.90
N ALA A 263 14.76 -8.51 8.15
CA ALA A 263 13.83 -9.58 7.85
C ALA A 263 12.67 -9.07 6.99
N SER A 264 12.22 -9.87 6.03
CA SER A 264 11.18 -9.49 5.08
C SER A 264 10.29 -10.68 4.72
N THR A 265 8.99 -10.45 4.63
CA THR A 265 8.03 -11.37 4.00
C THR A 265 7.78 -11.01 2.54
N ILE A 266 8.28 -9.87 2.06
CA ILE A 266 8.18 -9.45 0.67
C ILE A 266 9.21 -10.26 -0.12
N GLN A 267 8.75 -11.04 -1.10
CA GLN A 267 9.62 -11.89 -1.91
C GLN A 267 10.63 -11.05 -2.70
N ALA A 268 11.91 -11.42 -2.62
CA ALA A 268 12.93 -10.83 -3.49
C ALA A 268 12.62 -11.15 -4.96
N SER A 269 12.97 -10.24 -5.86
CA SER A 269 12.72 -10.38 -7.30
C SER A 269 13.28 -11.68 -7.87
N VAL A 270 12.44 -12.46 -8.54
CA VAL A 270 12.85 -13.60 -9.39
C VAL A 270 13.38 -13.11 -10.74
N LEU A 271 13.17 -11.84 -11.06
CA LEU A 271 13.73 -11.21 -12.26
C LEU A 271 15.15 -10.73 -11.92
N GLY A 272 16.14 -11.56 -12.30
CA GLY A 272 17.55 -11.23 -12.22
C GLY A 272 17.89 -10.00 -13.07
N THR A 273 17.64 -8.85 -12.54
CA THR A 273 18.17 -7.58 -13.02
C THR A 273 18.93 -6.96 -11.87
N ASP A 274 20.25 -7.06 -11.95
CA ASP A 274 21.20 -6.16 -11.29
C ASP A 274 20.91 -4.72 -11.77
N VAL A 275 19.84 -4.12 -11.27
CA VAL A 275 19.60 -2.69 -11.47
C VAL A 275 19.97 -2.01 -10.15
N SER A 276 21.15 -1.44 -10.12
CA SER A 276 21.57 -0.55 -9.05
C SER A 276 20.57 0.59 -8.94
N PRO A 277 20.04 0.87 -7.72
CA PRO A 277 19.13 2.01 -7.50
C PRO A 277 19.76 3.38 -7.81
N ASP A 278 21.08 3.44 -7.96
CA ASP A 278 21.84 4.67 -8.21
C ASP A 278 21.78 5.17 -9.66
N GLU A 279 21.15 4.43 -10.58
CA GLU A 279 20.97 4.84 -11.98
C GLU A 279 19.64 5.54 -12.27
N LEU A 280 18.93 6.02 -11.24
CA LEU A 280 17.73 6.83 -11.43
C LEU A 280 18.12 8.30 -11.70
N ASP A 281 18.49 8.60 -12.95
CA ASP A 281 18.61 9.98 -13.44
C ASP A 281 17.22 10.52 -13.79
N ASP A 282 16.74 11.50 -13.03
CA ASP A 282 15.44 12.17 -13.24
C ASP A 282 15.33 12.73 -14.68
N ALA A 283 16.44 13.10 -15.31
CA ALA A 283 16.48 13.59 -16.68
C ALA A 283 16.23 12.48 -17.73
N GLU A 284 16.60 11.23 -17.45
CA GLU A 284 16.28 10.08 -18.32
C GLU A 284 14.81 9.68 -18.21
N ILE A 285 14.25 9.78 -17.02
CA ILE A 285 12.83 9.52 -16.75
C ILE A 285 11.95 10.54 -17.47
N GLU A 286 12.26 11.84 -17.36
CA GLU A 286 11.54 12.89 -18.08
C GLU A 286 11.64 12.74 -19.60
N ARG A 287 12.80 12.30 -20.10
CA ARG A 287 13.02 12.02 -21.52
C ARG A 287 12.14 10.87 -22.01
N SER A 288 12.08 9.78 -21.26
CA SER A 288 11.22 8.62 -21.56
C SER A 288 9.73 8.96 -21.54
N ILE A 289 9.28 9.75 -20.57
CA ILE A 289 7.89 10.24 -20.50
C ILE A 289 7.56 11.12 -21.72
N LYS A 290 8.48 11.97 -22.14
CA LYS A 290 8.30 12.83 -23.33
C LYS A 290 8.20 12.02 -24.62
N GLU A 291 9.05 11.00 -24.78
CA GLU A 291 9.01 10.09 -25.93
C GLU A 291 7.71 9.28 -26.00
N ILE A 292 7.22 8.79 -24.88
CA ILE A 292 5.93 8.07 -24.78
C ILE A 292 4.77 9.01 -25.17
N ASN A 293 4.75 10.22 -24.63
CA ASN A 293 3.70 11.21 -24.97
C ASN A 293 3.74 11.62 -26.44
N GLU A 294 4.92 11.71 -27.04
CA GLU A 294 5.06 11.97 -28.48
C GLU A 294 4.63 10.77 -29.36
N ALA A 295 4.88 9.54 -28.90
CA ALA A 295 4.41 8.33 -29.58
C ALA A 295 2.89 8.20 -29.54
N ILE A 296 2.26 8.52 -28.41
CA ILE A 296 0.81 8.56 -28.25
C ILE A 296 0.19 9.62 -29.18
N LYS A 297 0.80 10.81 -29.28
CA LYS A 297 0.35 11.85 -30.20
C LYS A 297 0.45 11.42 -31.66
N ARG A 298 1.51 10.74 -32.06
CA ARG A 298 1.68 10.20 -33.42
C ARG A 298 0.66 9.11 -33.74
N SER A 299 0.38 8.22 -32.81
CA SER A 299 -0.63 7.16 -32.93
C SER A 299 -2.05 7.71 -33.04
N SER A 300 -2.36 8.79 -32.32
CA SER A 300 -3.69 9.43 -32.39
C SER A 300 -3.93 10.26 -33.69
N GLN A 301 -2.85 10.71 -34.34
CA GLN A 301 -2.94 11.39 -35.63
C GLN A 301 -3.12 10.43 -36.83
N HIS A 302 -2.63 9.18 -36.72
CA HIS A 302 -2.81 8.15 -37.76
C HIS A 302 -4.22 7.53 -37.78
N LYS A 303 -5.06 7.74 -36.76
CA LYS A 303 -6.47 7.29 -36.73
C LYS A 303 -7.48 8.31 -37.30
N LYS A 304 -7.02 9.43 -37.79
CA LYS A 304 -7.88 10.50 -38.40
C LYS A 304 -7.60 10.76 -39.88
N GLY A 305 -6.92 9.82 -40.55
CA GLY A 305 -6.74 9.83 -42.00
C GLY A 305 -7.52 8.72 -42.69
#